data_c20617df84b5fb0cf23cfaf159610485
#
_entry.id   c20617df84b5fb0cf23cfaf159610485
#
_cell.length_a   1.000
_cell.length_b   1.000
_cell.length_c   1.000
_cell.angle_alpha   90.00
_cell.angle_beta   90.00
_cell.angle_gamma   90.00
#
_symmetry.space_group_name_H-M   'P 1'
#
loop_
_entity.id
_entity.type
_entity.pdbx_description
1 polymer ?
#
loop_
_entity_poly.entity_id
_entity_poly.type
_entity_poly.pdbx_seq_one_letter_code
_entity_poly.pdbx_strand_id
1 'polypeptide(L)' 'NIRVNRTRIYKRDNYECVYCGSKKQLTLDHVIPKSRGGSNEWTNLVTCCFKCNLKKGNKTPEEAKMTMTVKPYVPSL' A
#
# COMPACT_ATOMS: atom_id res chain seq x y z
N ASN A 1 15.78 -9.58 -10.44
CA ASN A 1 14.47 -8.95 -10.16
C ASN A 1 13.73 -9.66 -9.05
N ILE A 2 13.35 -8.92 -8.03
CA ILE A 2 12.52 -9.45 -6.95
C ILE A 2 11.07 -9.40 -7.41
N ARG A 3 10.42 -10.55 -7.37
CA ARG A 3 9.03 -10.63 -7.75
C ARG A 3 8.13 -10.00 -6.67
N VAL A 4 7.17 -9.21 -7.09
CA VAL A 4 6.20 -8.61 -6.17
C VAL A 4 5.23 -9.67 -5.68
N ASN A 5 5.00 -9.70 -4.36
CA ASN A 5 3.92 -10.49 -3.77
C ASN A 5 3.54 -9.86 -2.43
N ARG A 6 2.44 -10.35 -1.87
CA ARG A 6 1.88 -9.79 -0.63
C ARG A 6 2.89 -9.80 0.51
N THR A 7 3.53 -10.93 0.75
CA THR A 7 4.47 -11.08 1.86
C THR A 7 5.65 -10.13 1.72
N ARG A 8 6.16 -9.99 0.50
CA ARG A 8 7.30 -9.10 0.24
C ARG A 8 6.95 -7.63 0.41
N ILE A 9 5.73 -7.24 0.04
CA ILE A 9 5.26 -5.87 0.29
C ILE A 9 5.15 -5.62 1.79
N TYR A 10 4.53 -6.56 2.53
CA TYR A 10 4.42 -6.43 3.99
C TYR A 10 5.81 -6.29 4.61
N LYS A 11 6.76 -7.12 4.18
CA LYS A 11 8.11 -7.11 4.73
C LYS A 11 8.81 -5.78 4.45
N ARG A 12 8.68 -5.27 3.22
CA ARG A 12 9.24 -3.97 2.87
C ARG A 12 8.70 -2.87 3.78
N ASP A 13 7.42 -2.94 4.12
CA ASP A 13 6.72 -1.92 4.90
C ASP A 13 6.71 -2.24 6.39
N ASN A 14 7.56 -3.18 6.84
CA ASN A 14 7.71 -3.55 8.25
C ASN A 14 6.41 -4.04 8.90
N TYR A 15 5.52 -4.64 8.09
CA TYR A 15 4.23 -5.16 8.57
C TYR A 15 3.43 -4.07 9.28
N GLU A 16 3.44 -2.86 8.72
CA GLU A 16 2.69 -1.72 9.24
C GLU A 16 1.92 -1.05 8.12
N CYS A 17 0.71 -0.59 8.45
CA CYS A 17 -0.06 0.23 7.52
C CYS A 17 0.72 1.51 7.22
N VAL A 18 0.92 1.80 5.94
CA VAL A 18 1.68 3.01 5.54
C VAL A 18 0.92 4.30 5.83
N TYR A 19 -0.37 4.22 6.10
CA TYR A 19 -1.18 5.42 6.39
C TYR A 19 -1.32 5.69 7.88
N CYS A 20 -1.53 4.68 8.70
CA CYS A 20 -1.79 4.90 10.13
C CYS A 20 -0.84 4.15 11.07
N GLY A 21 0.02 3.28 10.56
CA GLY A 21 0.98 2.55 11.37
C GLY A 21 0.42 1.31 12.07
N SER A 22 -0.84 0.97 11.87
CA SER A 22 -1.43 -0.22 12.50
C SER A 22 -0.74 -1.49 12.00
N LYS A 23 -0.55 -2.45 12.90
CA LYS A 23 0.02 -3.75 12.57
C LYS A 23 -1.04 -4.84 12.46
N LYS A 24 -2.31 -4.47 12.60
CA LYS A 24 -3.42 -5.42 12.61
C LYS A 24 -4.23 -5.34 11.34
N GLN A 25 -4.79 -6.48 10.94
CA GLN A 25 -5.69 -6.59 9.79
C GLN A 25 -5.08 -5.97 8.53
N LEU A 26 -3.86 -6.38 8.24
CA LEU A 26 -3.14 -5.85 7.09
C LEU A 26 -3.65 -6.47 5.79
N THR A 27 -3.64 -5.67 4.74
CA THR A 27 -3.97 -6.09 3.39
C THR A 27 -3.10 -5.30 2.41
N LEU A 28 -3.20 -5.62 1.13
CA LEU A 28 -2.53 -4.85 0.08
C LEU A 28 -3.46 -3.77 -0.43
N ASP A 29 -2.88 -2.61 -0.71
CA ASP A 29 -3.60 -1.50 -1.30
C ASP A 29 -2.88 -1.05 -2.57
N HIS A 30 -3.66 -0.78 -3.62
CA HIS A 30 -3.14 -0.13 -4.81
C HIS A 30 -3.25 1.38 -4.59
N VAL A 31 -2.10 2.07 -4.55
CA VAL A 31 -2.07 3.51 -4.32
C VAL A 31 -2.98 4.19 -5.33
N ILE A 32 -2.75 3.93 -6.62
CA ILE A 32 -3.73 4.27 -7.65
C ILE A 32 -4.60 3.04 -7.83
N PRO A 33 -5.91 3.15 -7.60
CA PRO A 33 -6.80 1.99 -7.68
C PRO A 33 -6.68 1.25 -9.00
N LYS A 34 -6.77 -0.07 -8.96
CA LYS A 34 -6.65 -0.91 -10.14
C LYS A 34 -7.69 -0.52 -11.20
N SER A 35 -8.90 -0.20 -10.76
CA SER A 35 -9.98 0.23 -11.64
C SER A 35 -9.69 1.57 -12.33
N ARG A 36 -8.70 2.31 -11.84
CA ARG A 36 -8.29 3.60 -12.40
C ARG A 36 -6.92 3.52 -13.07
N GLY A 37 -6.50 2.32 -13.45
CA GLY A 37 -5.25 2.12 -14.17
C GLY A 37 -4.04 1.82 -13.31
N GLY A 38 -4.22 1.58 -12.03
CA GLY A 38 -3.11 1.28 -11.13
C GLY A 38 -2.47 -0.07 -11.45
N SER A 39 -1.14 -0.12 -11.37
CA SER A 39 -0.35 -1.30 -11.67
C SER A 39 -0.17 -2.19 -10.45
N ASN A 40 0.38 -3.39 -10.67
CA ASN A 40 0.77 -4.31 -9.59
C ASN A 40 2.26 -4.23 -9.30
N GLU A 41 2.86 -3.08 -9.54
CA GLU A 41 4.30 -2.89 -9.35
C GLU A 41 4.63 -2.43 -7.94
N TRP A 42 5.92 -2.61 -7.56
CA TRP A 42 6.43 -2.20 -6.27
C TRP A 42 6.04 -0.75 -5.92
N THR A 43 6.04 0.13 -6.91
CA THR A 43 5.79 1.55 -6.70
C THR A 43 4.32 1.91 -6.58
N ASN A 44 3.42 0.94 -6.74
CA ASN A 44 1.98 1.19 -6.61
C ASN A 44 1.30 0.29 -5.58
N LEU A 45 2.05 -0.56 -4.89
CA LEU A 45 1.49 -1.46 -3.88
C LEU A 45 2.04 -1.10 -2.51
N VAL A 46 1.16 -1.03 -1.53
CA VAL A 46 1.54 -0.71 -0.16
C VAL A 46 0.78 -1.59 0.82
N THR A 47 1.35 -1.74 2.01
CA THR A 47 0.68 -2.39 3.13
C THR A 47 -0.32 -1.41 3.72
N CYS A 48 -1.54 -1.86 3.91
CA CYS A 48 -2.62 -1.01 4.38
C CYS A 48 -3.51 -1.81 5.33
N CYS A 49 -3.95 -1.21 6.43
CA CYS A 49 -4.88 -1.89 7.32
C CYS A 49 -6.29 -1.81 6.74
N PHE A 50 -7.17 -2.68 7.24
CA PHE A 50 -8.53 -2.78 6.74
C PHE A 50 -9.29 -1.45 6.86
N LYS A 51 -9.13 -0.75 7.99
CA LYS A 51 -9.81 0.53 8.20
C LYS A 51 -9.39 1.59 7.19
N CYS A 52 -8.09 1.73 6.96
CA CYS A 52 -7.59 2.68 5.99
C CYS A 52 -8.00 2.30 4.57
N ASN A 53 -8.05 1.00 4.29
CA ASN A 53 -8.48 0.51 2.99
C ASN A 53 -9.93 0.92 2.71
N LEU A 54 -10.81 0.74 3.70
CA LEU A 54 -12.21 1.15 3.58
C LEU A 54 -12.33 2.67 3.40
N LYS A 55 -11.57 3.42 4.19
CA LYS A 55 -11.60 4.88 4.12
C LYS A 55 -11.17 5.37 2.75
N LYS A 56 -10.12 4.77 2.20
CA LYS A 56 -9.58 5.15 0.90
C LYS A 56 -10.54 4.80 -0.24
N GLY A 57 -11.16 3.62 -0.16
CA GLY A 57 -12.07 3.17 -1.20
C GLY A 57 -11.41 3.18 -2.56
N ASN A 58 -12.11 3.70 -3.56
CA ASN A 58 -11.63 3.74 -4.95
C ASN A 58 -10.97 5.07 -5.29
N LYS A 59 -10.33 5.70 -4.30
CA LYS A 59 -9.71 7.01 -4.45
C LYS A 59 -8.19 6.89 -4.36
N THR A 60 -7.50 7.92 -4.85
CA THR A 60 -6.07 8.07 -4.57
C THR A 60 -5.92 8.57 -3.13
N PRO A 61 -4.70 8.43 -2.53
CA PRO A 61 -4.48 8.96 -1.19
C PRO A 61 -4.82 10.46 -1.09
N GLU A 62 -4.46 11.22 -2.12
CA GLU A 62 -4.74 12.66 -2.14
C GLU A 62 -6.23 12.94 -2.09
N GLU A 63 -7.02 12.21 -2.87
CA GLU A 63 -8.47 12.37 -2.87
C GLU A 63 -9.09 11.97 -1.54
N ALA A 64 -8.54 10.95 -0.90
CA ALA A 64 -9.01 10.48 0.40
C ALA A 64 -8.44 11.28 1.56
N LYS A 65 -7.57 12.24 1.28
CA LYS A 65 -6.88 13.05 2.29
C LYS A 65 -6.08 12.17 3.25
N MET A 66 -5.40 11.18 2.71
CA MET A 66 -4.57 10.25 3.47
C MET A 66 -3.11 10.46 3.08
N THR A 67 -2.24 10.42 4.08
CA THR A 67 -0.80 10.61 3.87
C THR A 67 -0.06 9.34 4.21
N MET A 68 0.84 8.92 3.32
CA MET A 68 1.70 7.77 3.57
C MET A 68 2.93 8.21 4.35
N THR A 69 3.32 7.41 5.35
CA THR A 69 4.53 7.68 6.12
C THR A 69 5.78 7.47 5.26
N VAL A 70 5.71 6.50 4.35
CA VAL A 70 6.80 6.20 3.42
C VAL A 70 6.16 5.92 2.06
N LYS A 71 6.72 6.51 1.01
CA LYS A 71 6.24 6.24 -0.34
C LYS A 71 6.68 4.84 -0.79
N PRO A 72 5.86 4.16 -1.60
CA PRO A 72 6.24 2.83 -2.08
C PRO A 72 7.50 2.90 -2.94
N TYR A 73 8.35 1.91 -2.79
CA TYR A 73 9.64 1.88 -3.48
C TYR A 73 10.01 0.44 -3.83
N VAL A 74 10.96 0.30 -4.73
CA VAL A 74 11.53 -1.00 -5.08
C VAL A 74 12.61 -1.31 -4.05
N PRO A 75 12.45 -2.38 -3.25
CA PRO A 75 13.46 -2.69 -2.23
C PRO A 75 14.77 -3.14 -2.89
N SER A 76 15.88 -2.78 -2.25
CA SER A 76 17.19 -3.25 -2.69
C SER A 76 17.47 -4.61 -2.06
N LEU A 77 18.33 -5.39 -2.71
CA LEU A 77 18.78 -6.67 -2.19
C LEU A 77 19.98 -6.51 -1.27
#